data_9b510150842f7365998b3d98adf799c1
#
_entry.id   9b510150842f7365998b3d98adf799c1
#
_cell.length_a   1.000
_cell.length_b   1.000
_cell.length_c   1.000
_cell.angle_alpha   90.00
_cell.angle_beta   90.00
_cell.angle_gamma   90.00
#
_symmetry.space_group_name_H-M   'P 1'
#
loop_
_entity.id
_entity.type
_entity.pdbx_description
1 polymer ?
#
loop_
_entity_poly.entity_id
_entity_poly.type
_entity_poly.pdbx_seq_one_letter_code
_entity_poly.pdbx_strand_id
1 'polypeptide(L)'
;RPLPLLVEKPLFTSPDDQITILKFVKTYPAAVWVAMEYRYMPPVAAFTEKVDSVTGGVKMLTIREHRFPFLKKIGNWNRFNDKTGGTFVEKCCHFFDLMRLIIKSEPVRIMASAGQDANHLDERYEGRVPDILDNAYVIVDFANGARAMLELCMFAEGAQYQEEISAV
;
A
#
# COMPACT_ATOMS: atom_id res chain seq x y z
N ARG A 1 6.91 -29.02 -16.23
CA ARG A 1 7.00 -28.56 -14.83
C ARG A 1 6.37 -27.18 -14.74
N PRO A 2 5.47 -26.93 -13.78
CA PRO A 2 4.97 -25.57 -13.53
C PRO A 2 6.12 -24.67 -13.06
N LEU A 3 6.16 -23.44 -13.58
CA LEU A 3 7.19 -22.46 -13.23
C LEU A 3 6.75 -21.64 -12.03
N PRO A 4 7.68 -21.20 -11.16
CA PRO A 4 7.37 -20.17 -10.17
C PRO A 4 6.86 -18.89 -10.87
N LEU A 5 5.91 -18.22 -10.24
CA LEU A 5 5.32 -16.96 -10.71
C LEU A 5 5.80 -15.81 -9.85
N LEU A 6 6.32 -14.76 -10.48
CA LEU A 6 6.48 -13.44 -9.89
C LEU A 6 5.39 -12.55 -10.49
N VAL A 7 4.50 -12.04 -9.65
CA VAL A 7 3.35 -11.25 -10.06
C VAL A 7 3.50 -9.84 -9.53
N GLU A 8 3.29 -8.83 -10.39
CA GLU A 8 3.27 -7.44 -9.96
C GLU A 8 2.15 -7.17 -8.96
N LYS A 9 2.40 -6.20 -8.11
CA LYS A 9 1.39 -5.68 -7.17
C LYS A 9 0.40 -4.74 -7.91
N PRO A 10 -0.83 -4.63 -7.45
CA PRO A 10 -1.48 -5.47 -6.45
C PRO A 10 -1.83 -6.85 -7.03
N LEU A 11 -1.91 -7.87 -6.20
CA LEU A 11 -2.26 -9.22 -6.65
C LEU A 11 -3.67 -9.26 -7.28
N PHE A 12 -4.57 -8.40 -6.82
CA PHE A 12 -5.91 -8.18 -7.36
C PHE A 12 -6.37 -6.76 -7.06
N THR A 13 -7.32 -6.26 -7.84
CA THR A 13 -7.85 -4.89 -7.75
C THR A 13 -9.28 -4.84 -7.20
N SER A 14 -9.97 -5.97 -7.15
CA SER A 14 -11.33 -6.10 -6.62
C SER A 14 -11.41 -7.14 -5.51
N PRO A 15 -12.11 -6.85 -4.41
CA PRO A 15 -12.41 -7.86 -3.39
C PRO A 15 -13.10 -9.11 -3.94
N ASP A 16 -13.86 -9.00 -5.03
CA ASP A 16 -14.59 -10.11 -5.67
C ASP A 16 -13.64 -11.18 -6.22
N ASP A 17 -12.44 -10.79 -6.61
CA ASP A 17 -11.41 -11.70 -7.13
C ASP A 17 -10.69 -12.49 -6.02
N GLN A 18 -10.80 -12.05 -4.77
CA GLN A 18 -10.03 -12.58 -3.64
C GLN A 18 -10.17 -14.09 -3.49
N ILE A 19 -11.40 -14.60 -3.48
CA ILE A 19 -11.66 -16.03 -3.25
C ILE A 19 -11.05 -16.87 -4.37
N THR A 20 -11.23 -16.44 -5.61
CA THR A 20 -10.71 -17.13 -6.80
C THR A 20 -9.19 -17.17 -6.80
N ILE A 21 -8.55 -16.03 -6.53
CA ILE A 21 -7.09 -15.91 -6.52
C ILE A 21 -6.47 -16.68 -5.35
N LEU A 22 -7.04 -16.59 -4.15
CA LEU A 22 -6.55 -17.36 -3.01
C LEU A 22 -6.68 -18.88 -3.23
N LYS A 23 -7.77 -19.33 -3.88
CA LYS A 23 -7.92 -20.72 -4.26
C LYS A 23 -6.87 -21.14 -5.28
N PHE A 24 -6.62 -20.31 -6.30
CA PHE A 24 -5.58 -20.56 -7.29
C PHE A 24 -4.19 -20.68 -6.63
N VAL A 25 -3.81 -19.71 -5.80
CA VAL A 25 -2.50 -19.70 -5.13
C VAL A 25 -2.30 -20.94 -4.25
N LYS A 26 -3.35 -21.41 -3.55
CA LYS A 26 -3.29 -22.62 -2.71
C LYS A 26 -3.12 -23.91 -3.51
N THR A 27 -3.59 -23.95 -4.75
CA THR A 27 -3.58 -25.15 -5.58
C THR A 27 -2.49 -25.13 -6.65
N TYR A 28 -1.87 -23.98 -6.89
CA TYR A 28 -0.80 -23.87 -7.86
C TYR A 28 0.45 -24.59 -7.37
N PRO A 29 1.02 -25.52 -8.17
CA PRO A 29 2.05 -26.45 -7.68
C PRO A 29 3.47 -25.88 -7.63
N ALA A 30 3.63 -24.57 -7.78
CA ALA A 30 4.90 -23.86 -7.63
C ALA A 30 4.70 -22.57 -6.82
N ALA A 31 5.80 -21.90 -6.47
CA ALA A 31 5.72 -20.64 -5.72
C ALA A 31 5.01 -19.55 -6.53
N VAL A 32 4.12 -18.80 -5.86
CA VAL A 32 3.55 -17.56 -6.36
C VAL A 32 4.04 -16.44 -5.46
N TRP A 33 4.81 -15.53 -6.01
CA TRP A 33 5.41 -14.41 -5.28
C TRP A 33 4.82 -13.09 -5.78
N VAL A 34 4.28 -12.29 -4.89
CA VAL A 34 3.81 -10.93 -5.20
C VAL A 34 4.97 -9.95 -5.00
N ALA A 35 5.20 -9.07 -5.97
CA ALA A 35 6.30 -8.11 -5.99
C ALA A 35 6.07 -6.95 -5.01
N MET A 36 6.14 -7.24 -3.70
CA MET A 36 6.14 -6.24 -2.62
C MET A 36 7.57 -5.76 -2.39
N GLU A 37 8.12 -5.03 -3.36
CA GLU A 37 9.54 -4.66 -3.42
C GLU A 37 10.01 -3.79 -2.25
N TYR A 38 9.12 -3.03 -1.59
CA TYR A 38 9.47 -2.17 -0.46
C TYR A 38 10.11 -2.94 0.70
N ARG A 39 9.75 -4.21 0.89
CA ARG A 39 10.39 -5.10 1.88
C ARG A 39 11.90 -5.20 1.70
N TYR A 40 12.38 -5.05 0.47
CA TYR A 40 13.77 -5.29 0.06
C TYR A 40 14.57 -4.01 -0.15
N MET A 41 13.93 -2.85 0.00
CA MET A 41 14.64 -1.56 -0.03
C MET A 41 15.62 -1.51 1.15
N PRO A 42 16.91 -1.19 0.93
CA PRO A 42 17.93 -1.28 1.98
C PRO A 42 17.58 -0.58 3.30
N PRO A 43 17.01 0.65 3.29
CA PRO A 43 16.59 1.31 4.53
C PRO A 43 15.47 0.56 5.26
N VAL A 44 14.49 0.03 4.53
CA VAL A 44 13.35 -0.72 5.09
C VAL A 44 13.81 -2.05 5.67
N ALA A 45 14.67 -2.77 4.96
CA ALA A 45 15.24 -4.03 5.43
C ALA A 45 16.04 -3.80 6.73
N ALA A 46 16.90 -2.79 6.77
CA ALA A 46 17.68 -2.44 7.96
C ALA A 46 16.79 -2.00 9.14
N PHE A 47 15.70 -1.26 8.88
CA PHE A 47 14.72 -0.89 9.90
C PHE A 47 14.03 -2.13 10.45
N THR A 48 13.51 -2.99 9.59
CA THR A 48 12.77 -4.20 9.97
C THR A 48 13.63 -5.18 10.79
N GLU A 49 14.91 -5.29 10.45
CA GLU A 49 15.87 -6.14 11.19
C GLU A 49 16.07 -5.67 12.63
N LYS A 50 16.09 -4.35 12.87
CA LYS A 50 16.50 -3.76 14.15
C LYS A 50 15.35 -3.32 15.03
N VAL A 51 14.17 -3.04 14.48
CA VAL A 51 13.09 -2.35 15.17
C VAL A 51 12.68 -3.01 16.48
N ASP A 52 12.52 -4.34 16.50
CA ASP A 52 12.09 -5.04 17.70
C ASP A 52 13.13 -4.97 18.83
N SER A 53 14.42 -5.08 18.50
CA SER A 53 15.50 -4.98 19.50
C SER A 53 15.66 -3.59 20.08
N VAL A 54 15.34 -2.56 19.29
CA VAL A 54 15.45 -1.16 19.72
C VAL A 54 14.22 -0.71 20.53
N THR A 55 13.01 -1.15 20.12
CA THR A 55 11.76 -0.73 20.77
C THR A 55 11.29 -1.67 21.89
N GLY A 56 11.86 -2.89 21.98
CA GLY A 56 11.32 -3.92 22.85
C GLY A 56 10.02 -4.56 22.33
N GLY A 57 9.76 -4.43 21.04
CA GLY A 57 8.55 -4.85 20.34
C GLY A 57 7.63 -3.68 20.01
N VAL A 58 7.32 -3.52 18.73
CA VAL A 58 6.59 -2.37 18.20
C VAL A 58 5.18 -2.26 18.77
N LYS A 59 4.84 -1.09 19.32
CA LYS A 59 3.50 -0.74 19.84
C LYS A 59 2.80 0.27 18.96
N MET A 60 3.56 1.22 18.40
CA MET A 60 3.05 2.21 17.47
C MET A 60 3.97 2.28 16.25
N LEU A 61 3.38 2.30 15.05
CA LEU A 61 4.09 2.43 13.78
C LEU A 61 3.46 3.56 12.99
N THR A 62 4.25 4.48 12.50
CA THR A 62 3.81 5.52 11.57
C THR A 62 4.53 5.37 10.25
N ILE A 63 3.79 5.36 9.16
CA ILE A 63 4.30 5.43 7.80
C ILE A 63 3.74 6.70 7.18
N ARG A 64 4.61 7.57 6.66
CA ARG A 64 4.26 8.78 5.95
C ARG A 64 4.76 8.71 4.52
N GLU A 65 3.89 8.98 3.57
CA GLU A 65 4.22 9.16 2.15
C GLU A 65 3.78 10.56 1.72
N HIS A 66 4.76 11.44 1.44
CA HIS A 66 4.55 12.79 0.92
C HIS A 66 5.24 12.88 -0.44
N ARG A 67 4.47 12.88 -1.51
CA ARG A 67 5.01 12.75 -2.85
C ARG A 67 4.27 13.58 -3.90
N PHE A 68 4.77 13.48 -5.12
CA PHE A 68 4.13 14.02 -6.32
C PHE A 68 2.91 13.17 -6.75
N PRO A 69 1.99 13.76 -7.55
CA PRO A 69 0.82 13.07 -8.09
C PRO A 69 1.20 11.83 -8.91
N PHE A 70 0.23 10.94 -9.10
CA PHE A 70 0.41 9.84 -10.05
C PHE A 70 0.77 10.33 -11.44
N LEU A 71 1.91 9.90 -11.94
CA LEU A 71 2.33 10.21 -13.31
C LEU A 71 1.39 9.56 -14.32
N LYS A 72 1.26 10.19 -15.48
CA LYS A 72 0.43 9.68 -16.57
C LYS A 72 0.95 8.34 -17.07
N LYS A 73 0.04 7.38 -17.20
CA LYS A 73 0.30 6.03 -17.74
C LYS A 73 -0.39 5.86 -19.07
N ILE A 74 0.03 4.85 -19.85
CA ILE A 74 -0.59 4.50 -21.13
C ILE A 74 -2.09 4.26 -20.92
N GLY A 75 -2.95 4.91 -21.72
CA GLY A 75 -4.40 4.78 -21.59
C GLY A 75 -4.99 5.32 -20.29
N ASN A 76 -4.21 6.08 -19.52
CA ASN A 76 -4.66 6.73 -18.27
C ASN A 76 -5.33 5.78 -17.27
N TRP A 77 -4.94 4.49 -17.30
CA TRP A 77 -5.57 3.46 -16.47
C TRP A 77 -5.51 3.78 -14.98
N ASN A 78 -4.44 4.45 -14.51
CA ASN A 78 -4.22 4.80 -13.12
C ASN A 78 -4.99 6.07 -12.65
N ARG A 79 -6.00 6.49 -13.39
CA ARG A 79 -6.90 7.59 -13.05
C ARG A 79 -8.23 7.10 -12.49
N PHE A 80 -8.49 5.79 -12.55
CA PHE A 80 -9.81 5.24 -12.26
C PHE A 80 -9.78 4.08 -11.29
N ASN A 81 -10.63 4.15 -10.26
CA ASN A 81 -10.78 3.10 -9.25
C ASN A 81 -11.18 1.75 -9.84
N ASP A 82 -12.06 1.75 -10.85
CA ASP A 82 -12.52 0.54 -11.53
C ASP A 82 -11.39 -0.23 -12.24
N LYS A 83 -10.27 0.44 -12.52
CA LYS A 83 -9.10 -0.17 -13.19
C LYS A 83 -7.99 -0.59 -12.24
N THR A 84 -7.90 0.06 -11.08
CA THR A 84 -6.74 -0.06 -10.18
C THR A 84 -7.08 -0.57 -8.79
N GLY A 85 -8.36 -0.57 -8.42
CA GLY A 85 -8.80 -0.71 -7.04
C GLY A 85 -8.60 0.56 -6.20
N GLY A 86 -8.18 1.66 -6.86
CA GLY A 86 -7.93 2.96 -6.23
C GLY A 86 -6.56 3.10 -5.59
N THR A 87 -6.30 4.27 -5.05
CA THR A 87 -5.00 4.65 -4.48
C THR A 87 -4.55 3.71 -3.36
N PHE A 88 -5.48 3.27 -2.50
CA PHE A 88 -5.14 2.36 -1.40
C PHE A 88 -4.69 0.99 -1.89
N VAL A 89 -5.25 0.48 -2.97
CA VAL A 89 -4.88 -0.82 -3.54
C VAL A 89 -3.65 -0.69 -4.41
N GLU A 90 -3.63 0.29 -5.32
CA GLU A 90 -2.54 0.45 -6.28
C GLU A 90 -1.23 0.91 -5.62
N LYS A 91 -1.30 1.92 -4.73
CA LYS A 91 -0.10 2.51 -4.10
C LYS A 91 0.10 2.01 -2.67
N CYS A 92 -0.93 2.06 -1.84
CA CYS A 92 -0.76 1.84 -0.41
C CYS A 92 -0.66 0.37 0.00
N CYS A 93 -0.86 -0.59 -0.93
CA CYS A 93 -0.62 -2.00 -0.66
C CYS A 93 0.78 -2.27 -0.09
N HIS A 94 1.80 -1.53 -0.53
CA HIS A 94 3.16 -1.61 0.02
C HIS A 94 3.20 -1.25 1.51
N PHE A 95 2.50 -0.19 1.90
CA PHE A 95 2.51 0.29 3.29
C PHE A 95 1.74 -0.64 4.21
N PHE A 96 0.58 -1.13 3.78
CA PHE A 96 -0.17 -2.13 4.54
C PHE A 96 0.59 -3.46 4.67
N ASP A 97 1.33 -3.84 3.64
CA ASP A 97 2.23 -4.97 3.67
C ASP A 97 3.38 -4.77 4.68
N LEU A 98 4.01 -3.59 4.69
CA LEU A 98 5.05 -3.24 5.65
C LEU A 98 4.52 -3.19 7.09
N MET A 99 3.30 -2.68 7.31
CA MET A 99 2.69 -2.70 8.64
C MET A 99 2.59 -4.12 9.19
N ARG A 100 2.11 -5.07 8.37
CA ARG A 100 2.03 -6.49 8.78
C ARG A 100 3.41 -7.11 8.99
N LEU A 101 4.39 -6.80 8.14
CA LEU A 101 5.76 -7.28 8.23
C LEU A 101 6.44 -6.81 9.52
N ILE A 102 6.32 -5.52 9.85
CA ILE A 102 6.99 -4.89 10.99
C ILE A 102 6.30 -5.25 12.31
N ILE A 103 4.98 -5.18 12.37
CA ILE A 103 4.18 -5.48 13.58
C ILE A 103 4.04 -6.97 13.85
N LYS A 104 4.19 -7.81 12.81
CA LYS A 104 4.08 -9.29 12.90
C LYS A 104 2.75 -9.76 13.48
N SER A 105 1.67 -9.09 13.12
CA SER A 105 0.30 -9.39 13.58
C SER A 105 -0.71 -9.08 12.49
N GLU A 106 -1.93 -9.60 12.63
CA GLU A 106 -3.00 -9.36 11.67
C GLU A 106 -3.83 -8.13 12.08
N PRO A 107 -4.29 -7.31 11.10
CA PRO A 107 -5.17 -6.20 11.35
C PRO A 107 -6.56 -6.70 11.82
N VAL A 108 -7.13 -5.99 12.80
CA VAL A 108 -8.46 -6.32 13.36
C VAL A 108 -9.46 -5.17 13.25
N ARG A 109 -8.98 -3.93 13.07
CA ARG A 109 -9.82 -2.75 12.87
C ARG A 109 -9.11 -1.72 12.03
N ILE A 110 -9.86 -1.05 11.14
CA ILE A 110 -9.36 0.02 10.29
C ILE A 110 -10.30 1.22 10.42
N MET A 111 -9.71 2.41 10.54
CA MET A 111 -10.39 3.70 10.46
C MET A 111 -9.66 4.55 9.41
N ALA A 112 -10.40 5.20 8.52
CA ALA A 112 -9.80 6.01 7.47
C ALA A 112 -10.61 7.28 7.20
N SER A 113 -9.89 8.34 6.86
CA SER A 113 -10.42 9.56 6.24
C SER A 113 -9.56 9.89 5.04
N ALA A 114 -10.18 10.12 3.88
CA ALA A 114 -9.45 10.32 2.64
C ALA A 114 -10.25 11.18 1.67
N GLY A 115 -9.55 11.83 0.74
CA GLY A 115 -10.16 12.71 -0.25
C GLY A 115 -9.40 12.73 -1.57
N GLN A 116 -10.04 13.34 -2.56
CA GLN A 116 -9.40 13.83 -3.78
C GLN A 116 -9.58 15.34 -3.80
N ASP A 117 -8.55 16.07 -3.33
CA ASP A 117 -8.68 17.49 -3.01
C ASP A 117 -7.81 18.40 -3.89
N ALA A 118 -6.78 17.87 -4.52
CA ALA A 118 -5.81 18.64 -5.28
C ALA A 118 -5.54 18.09 -6.69
N ASN A 119 -5.38 16.78 -6.83
CA ASN A 119 -4.86 16.20 -8.07
C ASN A 119 -5.95 15.78 -9.04
N HIS A 120 -5.69 15.99 -10.35
CA HIS A 120 -6.48 15.46 -11.46
C HIS A 120 -7.95 15.94 -11.52
N LEU A 121 -8.31 17.00 -10.80
CA LEU A 121 -9.68 17.53 -10.72
C LEU A 121 -10.16 18.09 -12.07
N ASP A 122 -9.26 18.68 -12.84
CA ASP A 122 -9.55 19.30 -14.14
C ASP A 122 -9.34 18.35 -15.33
N GLU A 123 -8.83 17.13 -15.06
CA GLU A 123 -8.61 16.14 -16.11
C GLU A 123 -9.94 15.51 -16.58
N ARG A 124 -10.00 15.19 -17.87
CA ARG A 124 -11.14 14.50 -18.49
C ARG A 124 -10.64 13.46 -19.47
N TYR A 125 -11.17 12.24 -19.37
CA TYR A 125 -10.83 11.11 -20.23
C TYR A 125 -12.13 10.43 -20.71
N GLU A 126 -12.45 10.60 -22.00
CA GLU A 126 -13.70 10.08 -22.59
C GLU A 126 -14.94 10.55 -21.80
N GLY A 127 -14.92 11.79 -21.33
CA GLY A 127 -16.00 12.39 -20.52
C GLY A 127 -15.98 12.02 -19.03
N ARG A 128 -15.11 11.12 -18.58
CA ARG A 128 -14.95 10.76 -17.17
C ARG A 128 -13.94 11.67 -16.46
N VAL A 129 -14.24 12.00 -15.23
CA VAL A 129 -13.30 12.63 -14.30
C VAL A 129 -12.53 11.52 -13.55
N PRO A 130 -11.22 11.67 -13.31
CA PRO A 130 -10.50 10.80 -12.38
C PRO A 130 -11.18 10.69 -11.01
N ASP A 131 -11.18 9.51 -10.43
CA ASP A 131 -11.86 9.20 -9.16
C ASP A 131 -10.95 8.56 -8.10
N ILE A 132 -9.63 8.83 -8.22
CA ILE A 132 -8.60 8.30 -7.29
C ILE A 132 -8.32 9.29 -6.17
N LEU A 133 -8.16 8.77 -4.96
CA LEU A 133 -7.80 9.57 -3.78
C LEU A 133 -6.37 10.09 -3.90
N ASP A 134 -6.12 11.31 -3.40
CA ASP A 134 -4.79 11.92 -3.39
C ASP A 134 -4.26 12.24 -1.98
N ASN A 135 -5.08 12.05 -0.95
CA ASN A 135 -4.65 12.16 0.44
C ASN A 135 -5.45 11.23 1.35
N ALA A 136 -4.85 10.84 2.47
CA ALA A 136 -5.50 10.00 3.46
C ALA A 136 -4.79 9.98 4.81
N TYR A 137 -5.57 9.80 5.87
CA TYR A 137 -5.14 9.25 7.14
C TYR A 137 -5.80 7.90 7.38
N VAL A 138 -5.01 6.86 7.66
CA VAL A 138 -5.50 5.52 7.94
C VAL A 138 -4.90 5.04 9.26
N ILE A 139 -5.75 4.60 10.19
CA ILE A 139 -5.33 3.97 11.44
C ILE A 139 -5.72 2.50 11.39
N VAL A 140 -4.78 1.63 11.72
CA VAL A 140 -4.94 0.17 11.74
C VAL A 140 -4.60 -0.36 13.13
N ASP A 141 -5.55 -1.02 13.78
CA ASP A 141 -5.31 -1.77 15.01
C ASP A 141 -5.02 -3.23 14.69
N PHE A 142 -4.07 -3.81 15.42
CA PHE A 142 -3.60 -5.18 15.25
C PHE A 142 -3.99 -6.09 16.41
N ALA A 143 -4.12 -7.39 16.16
CA ALA A 143 -4.55 -8.38 17.14
C ALA A 143 -3.64 -8.45 18.38
N ASN A 144 -2.34 -8.12 18.25
CA ASN A 144 -1.39 -8.07 19.36
C ASN A 144 -1.45 -6.76 20.18
N GLY A 145 -2.42 -5.87 19.90
CA GLY A 145 -2.62 -4.59 20.57
C GLY A 145 -1.79 -3.43 20.02
N ALA A 146 -0.88 -3.67 19.07
CA ALA A 146 -0.18 -2.61 18.37
C ALA A 146 -1.12 -1.85 17.42
N ARG A 147 -0.72 -0.65 17.05
CA ARG A 147 -1.44 0.16 16.05
C ARG A 147 -0.49 0.83 15.09
N ALA A 148 -0.95 1.00 13.84
CA ALA A 148 -0.22 1.73 12.82
C ALA A 148 -1.05 2.89 12.26
N MET A 149 -0.36 3.89 11.72
CA MET A 149 -0.95 5.00 11.00
C MET A 149 -0.25 5.14 9.64
N LEU A 150 -1.04 5.34 8.60
CA LEU A 150 -0.58 5.84 7.31
C LEU A 150 -1.03 7.28 7.15
N GLU A 151 -0.09 8.18 6.84
CA GLU A 151 -0.34 9.53 6.36
C GLU A 151 0.09 9.60 4.89
N LEU A 152 -0.89 9.78 4.00
CA LEU A 152 -0.67 9.88 2.57
C LEU A 152 -0.98 11.30 2.09
N CYS A 153 -0.04 11.92 1.38
CA CYS A 153 -0.26 13.16 0.63
C CYS A 153 0.44 13.08 -0.72
N MET A 154 -0.33 13.12 -1.81
CA MET A 154 0.17 13.02 -3.18
C MET A 154 0.22 14.37 -3.91
N PHE A 155 0.29 15.47 -3.17
CA PHE A 155 0.51 16.85 -3.65
C PHE A 155 1.56 17.58 -2.80
N ALA A 156 2.55 16.82 -2.31
CA ALA A 156 3.62 17.31 -1.45
C ALA A 156 5.00 17.10 -2.09
N GLU A 157 5.17 17.53 -3.34
CA GLU A 157 6.40 17.37 -4.14
C GLU A 157 7.63 18.03 -3.49
N GLY A 158 7.41 19.06 -2.68
CA GLY A 158 8.47 19.78 -1.98
C GLY A 158 8.87 19.18 -0.64
N ALA A 159 8.31 18.04 -0.23
CA ALA A 159 8.67 17.39 1.02
C ALA A 159 10.16 16.98 1.03
N GLN A 160 10.84 17.23 2.15
CA GLN A 160 12.25 16.87 2.30
C GLN A 160 12.48 15.36 2.18
N TYR A 161 11.57 14.57 2.74
CA TYR A 161 11.58 13.12 2.65
C TYR A 161 10.26 12.66 2.07
N GLN A 162 10.34 11.89 0.99
CA GLN A 162 9.14 11.34 0.35
C GLN A 162 8.50 10.28 1.24
N GLU A 163 9.30 9.47 1.90
CA GLU A 163 8.84 8.38 2.75
C GLU A 163 9.54 8.43 4.10
N GLU A 164 8.77 8.22 5.17
CA GLU A 164 9.28 8.11 6.54
C GLU A 164 8.57 6.97 7.26
N ILE A 165 9.35 6.17 7.99
CA ILE A 165 8.85 5.10 8.85
C ILE A 165 9.41 5.33 10.25
N SER A 166 8.51 5.40 11.24
CA SER A 166 8.89 5.51 12.65
C SER A 166 8.12 4.52 13.51
N ALA A 167 8.76 4.01 14.56
CA ALA A 167 8.16 3.05 15.49
C ALA A 167 8.57 3.30 16.94
N VAL A 168 7.66 2.96 17.87
CA VAL A 168 7.87 2.98 19.32
C VAL A 168 7.37 1.68 19.93
#